data_75bada22fb32c38052a2189858be6088
#
_entry.id   75bada22fb32c38052a2189858be6088
#
_cell.length_a   1.000
_cell.length_b   1.000
_cell.length_c   1.000
_cell.angle_alpha   90.00
_cell.angle_beta   90.00
_cell.angle_gamma   90.00
#
_symmetry.space_group_name_H-M   'P 1'
#
loop_
_entity.id
_entity.type
_entity.pdbx_description
1 polymer ?
#
loop_
_entity_poly.entity_id
_entity_poly.type
_entity_poly.pdbx_seq_one_letter_code
_entity_poly.pdbx_strand_id
1 'polypeptide(L)'
;TPNGGNDVYCFGDVAGACDTVIVAPFYSTYYILNNISPEGCITSDTVFVSVLFRDSVKITVPDAFSPNGDGYNDVLRVVTNVDKDMNYSNGFNGDGGAIVSMNFEIYNRYGQMVFRTTSPQEGWDGTFKGKALNVGTFVYKLEYRLINGVSGSLNGNVTLYK
;
A
#
# COMPACT_ATOMS: atom_id res chain seq x y z
N THR A 1 -4.14 19.79 -10.64
CA THR A 1 -3.54 18.71 -9.84
C THR A 1 -4.39 17.46 -10.02
N PRO A 2 -3.85 16.36 -10.59
CA PRO A 2 -4.60 15.12 -10.69
C PRO A 2 -4.75 14.53 -9.27
N ASN A 3 -5.97 14.37 -8.83
CA ASN A 3 -6.29 13.58 -7.67
C ASN A 3 -6.19 12.10 -8.04
N GLY A 4 -5.25 11.40 -7.42
CA GLY A 4 -5.19 9.95 -7.39
C GLY A 4 -4.21 9.32 -8.38
N GLY A 5 -2.94 9.26 -8.02
CA GLY A 5 -2.04 8.18 -8.39
C GLY A 5 -1.61 8.02 -9.86
N ASN A 6 -1.97 8.92 -10.74
CA ASN A 6 -1.50 8.92 -12.13
C ASN A 6 -0.77 10.23 -12.38
N ASP A 7 0.52 10.25 -12.14
CA ASP A 7 1.33 11.42 -12.43
C ASP A 7 1.47 11.58 -13.93
N VAL A 8 1.03 12.73 -14.45
CA VAL A 8 1.21 13.15 -15.83
C VAL A 8 2.14 14.36 -15.84
N TYR A 9 3.32 14.18 -16.40
CA TYR A 9 4.32 15.24 -16.54
C TYR A 9 4.37 15.73 -17.99
N CYS A 10 4.33 17.03 -18.15
CA CYS A 10 4.41 17.71 -19.45
C CYS A 10 5.79 18.37 -19.58
N PHE A 11 6.45 18.12 -20.69
CA PHE A 11 7.71 18.76 -21.06
C PHE A 11 7.53 19.46 -22.42
N GLY A 12 7.78 20.78 -22.48
CA GLY A 12 7.72 21.58 -23.69
C GLY A 12 7.96 23.04 -23.41
N ASP A 13 8.55 23.76 -24.37
CA ASP A 13 9.07 25.12 -24.22
C ASP A 13 8.09 26.23 -24.65
N VAL A 14 6.86 25.91 -25.03
CA VAL A 14 5.92 26.92 -25.53
C VAL A 14 4.67 27.00 -24.66
N ALA A 15 4.28 28.20 -24.31
CA ALA A 15 3.16 28.48 -23.41
C ALA A 15 1.90 27.65 -23.74
N GLY A 16 1.67 26.60 -22.96
CA GLY A 16 0.45 25.78 -23.01
C GLY A 16 0.48 24.55 -23.93
N ALA A 17 1.58 24.28 -24.64
CA ALA A 17 1.74 23.09 -25.47
C ALA A 17 2.73 22.10 -24.85
N CYS A 18 2.39 20.81 -24.87
CA CYS A 18 3.27 19.74 -24.44
C CYS A 18 3.79 18.97 -25.65
N ASP A 19 5.11 19.00 -25.89
CA ASP A 19 5.74 18.21 -26.94
C ASP A 19 5.95 16.76 -26.52
N THR A 20 6.13 16.53 -25.22
CA THR A 20 6.34 15.21 -24.63
C THR A 20 5.56 15.08 -23.34
N VAL A 21 4.79 14.02 -23.21
CA VAL A 21 4.04 13.68 -22.02
C VAL A 21 4.62 12.39 -21.43
N ILE A 22 5.03 12.44 -20.17
CA ILE A 22 5.45 11.26 -19.41
C ILE A 22 4.31 10.90 -18.44
N VAL A 23 3.91 9.64 -18.44
CA VAL A 23 2.87 9.12 -17.54
C VAL A 23 3.44 7.97 -16.70
N ALA A 24 3.05 7.92 -15.43
CA ALA A 24 3.45 6.87 -14.50
C ALA A 24 2.21 6.30 -13.79
N PRO A 25 1.38 5.51 -14.49
CA PRO A 25 0.17 4.96 -13.90
C PRO A 25 0.48 3.81 -12.94
N PHE A 26 -0.27 3.70 -11.84
CA PHE A 26 -0.16 2.57 -10.90
C PHE A 26 -0.85 1.30 -11.40
N TYR A 27 -1.76 1.41 -12.37
CA TYR A 27 -2.45 0.28 -13.01
C TYR A 27 -2.59 0.52 -14.50
N SER A 28 -2.73 -0.55 -15.26
CA SER A 28 -2.90 -0.47 -16.70
C SER A 28 -4.13 0.36 -17.05
N THR A 29 -3.95 1.39 -17.87
CA THR A 29 -5.02 2.34 -18.22
C THR A 29 -4.83 2.91 -19.62
N TYR A 30 -5.90 3.50 -20.13
CA TYR A 30 -5.89 4.23 -21.39
C TYR A 30 -5.66 5.73 -21.13
N TYR A 31 -4.78 6.34 -21.92
CA TYR A 31 -4.62 7.78 -22.01
C TYR A 31 -5.14 8.28 -23.33
N ILE A 32 -5.90 9.37 -23.29
CA ILE A 32 -6.40 10.06 -24.47
C ILE A 32 -5.59 11.34 -24.63
N LEU A 33 -4.89 11.46 -25.73
CA LEU A 33 -4.13 12.66 -26.09
C LEU A 33 -4.98 13.50 -27.03
N ASN A 34 -5.26 14.74 -26.66
CA ASN A 34 -5.96 15.69 -27.51
C ASN A 34 -4.98 16.75 -28.00
N ASN A 35 -4.82 16.85 -29.30
CA ASN A 35 -4.05 17.90 -29.94
C ASN A 35 -5.00 18.93 -30.53
N ILE A 36 -4.75 20.23 -30.25
CA ILE A 36 -5.57 21.33 -30.72
C ILE A 36 -4.70 22.17 -31.68
N SER A 37 -5.10 22.23 -32.98
CA SER A 37 -4.39 23.08 -33.94
C SER A 37 -4.63 24.57 -33.65
N PRO A 38 -3.78 25.49 -34.17
CA PRO A 38 -3.99 26.92 -34.02
C PRO A 38 -5.37 27.41 -34.57
N GLU A 39 -5.94 26.67 -35.50
CA GLU A 39 -7.26 26.94 -36.09
C GLU A 39 -8.42 26.34 -35.27
N GLY A 40 -8.11 25.69 -34.12
CA GLY A 40 -9.10 25.12 -33.20
C GLY A 40 -9.57 23.69 -33.56
N CYS A 41 -8.94 23.04 -34.55
CA CYS A 41 -9.26 21.64 -34.85
C CYS A 41 -8.70 20.71 -33.80
N ILE A 42 -9.52 19.81 -33.24
CA ILE A 42 -9.13 18.83 -32.23
C ILE A 42 -8.91 17.48 -32.92
N THR A 43 -7.73 16.91 -32.71
CA THR A 43 -7.43 15.50 -33.05
C THR A 43 -7.14 14.75 -31.78
N SER A 44 -7.69 13.54 -31.67
CA SER A 44 -7.54 12.68 -30.49
C SER A 44 -6.86 11.38 -30.85
N ASP A 45 -5.92 10.95 -30.02
CA ASP A 45 -5.29 9.64 -30.11
C ASP A 45 -5.41 8.95 -28.74
N THR A 46 -5.41 7.61 -28.73
CA THR A 46 -5.57 6.82 -27.53
C THR A 46 -4.45 5.81 -27.42
N VAL A 47 -3.72 5.85 -26.31
CA VAL A 47 -2.64 4.90 -26.01
C VAL A 47 -2.99 4.09 -24.76
N PHE A 48 -2.81 2.78 -24.84
CA PHE A 48 -2.91 1.90 -23.68
C PHE A 48 -1.53 1.71 -23.05
N VAL A 49 -1.39 2.12 -21.78
CA VAL A 49 -0.19 1.89 -20.99
C VAL A 49 -0.43 0.71 -20.08
N SER A 50 0.30 -0.39 -20.34
CA SER A 50 0.23 -1.60 -19.55
C SER A 50 1.26 -1.52 -18.42
N VAL A 51 0.78 -1.60 -17.18
CA VAL A 51 1.63 -1.74 -16.00
C VAL A 51 1.80 -3.21 -15.67
N LEU A 52 3.02 -3.69 -15.81
CA LEU A 52 3.40 -5.04 -15.43
C LEU A 52 4.12 -4.97 -14.09
N PHE A 53 3.54 -5.55 -13.06
CA PHE A 53 4.27 -5.78 -11.82
C PHE A 53 5.35 -6.82 -12.08
N ARG A 54 6.60 -6.38 -12.07
CA ARG A 54 7.77 -7.18 -12.42
C ARG A 54 8.00 -8.34 -11.46
N ASP A 55 7.59 -8.15 -10.21
CA ASP A 55 7.64 -9.16 -9.16
C ASP A 55 6.26 -9.29 -8.49
N SER A 56 5.96 -10.45 -7.97
CA SER A 56 4.73 -10.64 -7.20
C SER A 56 4.78 -9.77 -5.94
N VAL A 57 3.74 -8.97 -5.73
CA VAL A 57 3.57 -8.26 -4.45
C VAL A 57 3.48 -9.31 -3.35
N LYS A 58 4.40 -9.21 -2.41
CA LYS A 58 4.42 -10.05 -1.20
C LYS A 58 3.86 -9.26 -0.05
N ILE A 59 3.04 -9.91 0.75
CA ILE A 59 2.48 -9.37 1.98
C ILE A 59 2.76 -10.34 3.11
N THR A 60 3.12 -9.83 4.26
CA THR A 60 3.36 -10.64 5.46
C THR A 60 3.05 -9.85 6.74
N VAL A 61 2.93 -10.58 7.83
CA VAL A 61 2.86 -10.06 9.20
C VAL A 61 4.07 -10.60 9.94
N PRO A 62 4.87 -9.76 10.63
CA PRO A 62 5.99 -10.23 11.44
C PRO A 62 5.56 -11.24 12.51
N ASP A 63 6.40 -12.23 12.77
CA ASP A 63 6.12 -13.28 13.75
C ASP A 63 6.31 -12.83 15.21
N ALA A 64 6.96 -11.68 15.40
CA ALA A 64 7.23 -11.12 16.72
C ALA A 64 7.41 -9.60 16.69
N PHE A 65 7.13 -8.94 17.81
CA PHE A 65 7.42 -7.53 18.03
C PHE A 65 7.63 -7.24 19.53
N SER A 66 8.27 -6.11 19.85
CA SER A 66 8.62 -5.73 21.21
C SER A 66 8.37 -4.24 21.45
N PRO A 67 7.20 -3.85 21.99
CA PRO A 67 6.86 -2.46 22.27
C PRO A 67 7.56 -1.96 23.54
N ASN A 68 8.88 -1.77 23.45
CA ASN A 68 9.75 -1.33 24.55
C ASN A 68 10.14 0.15 24.44
N GLY A 69 9.74 0.83 23.34
CA GLY A 69 9.98 2.26 23.13
C GLY A 69 11.37 2.59 22.60
N ASP A 70 12.11 1.62 22.06
CA ASP A 70 13.46 1.84 21.50
C ASP A 70 13.42 2.32 20.02
N GLY A 71 12.23 2.38 19.42
CA GLY A 71 12.01 2.79 18.03
C GLY A 71 12.11 1.65 17.02
N TYR A 72 12.38 0.42 17.46
CA TYR A 72 12.48 -0.76 16.61
C TYR A 72 11.41 -1.80 16.97
N ASN A 73 10.62 -2.22 16.01
CA ASN A 73 9.58 -3.24 16.19
C ASN A 73 8.60 -2.95 17.35
N ASP A 74 8.41 -1.68 17.70
CA ASP A 74 7.50 -1.26 18.77
C ASP A 74 6.02 -1.46 18.37
N VAL A 75 5.75 -1.56 17.09
CA VAL A 75 4.39 -1.66 16.55
C VAL A 75 4.33 -2.77 15.52
N LEU A 76 3.42 -3.72 15.73
CA LEU A 76 3.14 -4.77 14.76
C LEU A 76 2.29 -4.22 13.61
N ARG A 77 2.83 -4.26 12.40
CA ARG A 77 2.14 -3.82 11.17
C ARG A 77 2.15 -4.91 10.12
N VAL A 78 1.16 -4.83 9.23
CA VAL A 78 1.21 -5.57 7.97
C VAL A 78 2.26 -4.91 7.07
N VAL A 79 3.13 -5.70 6.48
CA VAL A 79 4.24 -5.20 5.65
C VAL A 79 4.20 -5.79 4.25
N THR A 80 4.63 -5.00 3.27
CA THR A 80 4.72 -5.39 1.87
C THR A 80 6.12 -5.14 1.32
N ASN A 81 6.48 -5.82 0.24
CA ASN A 81 7.73 -5.56 -0.49
C ASN A 81 7.63 -4.39 -1.47
N VAL A 82 6.56 -3.63 -1.40
CA VAL A 82 6.31 -2.43 -2.21
C VAL A 82 5.97 -1.29 -1.26
N ASP A 83 6.64 -0.17 -1.39
CA ASP A 83 6.35 1.01 -0.57
C ASP A 83 5.11 1.77 -1.07
N LYS A 84 4.70 2.83 -0.35
CA LYS A 84 3.55 3.67 -0.71
C LYS A 84 3.72 4.37 -2.06
N ASP A 85 4.95 4.59 -2.51
CA ASP A 85 5.29 5.21 -3.79
C ASP A 85 5.44 4.15 -4.91
N MET A 86 5.02 2.91 -4.62
CA MET A 86 5.02 1.77 -5.53
C MET A 86 6.42 1.32 -6.00
N ASN A 87 7.46 1.69 -5.26
CA ASN A 87 8.79 1.16 -5.52
C ASN A 87 8.96 -0.21 -4.86
N TYR A 88 9.51 -1.15 -5.60
CA TYR A 88 9.92 -2.43 -5.04
C TYR A 88 11.18 -2.25 -4.20
N SER A 89 11.14 -2.73 -2.97
CA SER A 89 12.30 -2.77 -2.09
C SER A 89 12.80 -4.20 -1.91
N ASN A 90 14.09 -4.33 -1.56
CA ASN A 90 14.66 -5.63 -1.19
C ASN A 90 14.18 -6.12 0.20
N GLY A 91 13.35 -5.32 0.88
CA GLY A 91 12.78 -5.60 2.18
C GLY A 91 11.28 -5.33 2.23
N PHE A 92 10.70 -5.50 3.41
CA PHE A 92 9.29 -5.21 3.65
C PHE A 92 9.14 -3.83 4.30
N ASN A 93 8.10 -3.10 3.88
CA ASN A 93 7.73 -1.79 4.40
C ASN A 93 6.38 -1.85 5.11
N GLY A 94 6.27 -1.13 6.21
CA GLY A 94 5.03 -1.04 7.00
C GLY A 94 4.20 0.21 6.71
N ASP A 95 4.36 0.84 5.53
CA ASP A 95 3.67 2.06 5.13
C ASP A 95 2.36 1.83 4.36
N GLY A 96 1.98 0.55 4.22
CA GLY A 96 0.77 0.14 3.51
C GLY A 96 0.97 -0.18 2.03
N GLY A 97 2.06 0.28 1.41
CA GLY A 97 2.50 -0.10 0.07
C GLY A 97 1.38 -0.37 -0.93
N ALA A 98 1.35 -1.58 -1.45
CA ALA A 98 0.38 -2.03 -2.46
C ALA A 98 -1.01 -2.40 -1.91
N ILE A 99 -1.30 -2.18 -0.62
CA ILE A 99 -2.59 -2.55 -0.01
C ILE A 99 -3.66 -1.48 -0.28
N VAL A 100 -4.70 -1.85 -1.01
CA VAL A 100 -5.86 -0.97 -1.29
C VAL A 100 -6.87 -1.02 -0.15
N SER A 101 -7.10 -2.21 0.39
CA SER A 101 -7.98 -2.42 1.54
C SER A 101 -7.56 -3.62 2.34
N MET A 102 -7.76 -3.57 3.65
CA MET A 102 -7.51 -4.70 4.53
C MET A 102 -8.45 -4.70 5.73
N ASN A 103 -8.55 -5.86 6.38
CA ASN A 103 -9.10 -6.04 7.70
C ASN A 103 -8.11 -6.89 8.50
N PHE A 104 -7.43 -6.27 9.44
CA PHE A 104 -6.40 -6.90 10.27
C PHE A 104 -6.89 -7.00 11.70
N GLU A 105 -6.98 -8.21 12.21
CA GLU A 105 -7.53 -8.54 13.52
C GLU A 105 -6.55 -9.37 14.31
N ILE A 106 -6.43 -9.10 15.62
CA ILE A 106 -5.54 -9.82 16.53
C ILE A 106 -6.37 -10.31 17.72
N TYR A 107 -6.14 -11.54 18.11
CA TYR A 107 -6.86 -12.24 19.15
C TYR A 107 -5.90 -12.80 20.20
N ASN A 108 -6.28 -12.75 21.46
CA ASN A 108 -5.58 -13.45 22.53
C ASN A 108 -5.91 -14.95 22.55
N ARG A 109 -5.23 -15.72 23.39
CA ARG A 109 -5.44 -17.17 23.55
C ARG A 109 -6.85 -17.59 23.97
N TYR A 110 -7.68 -16.66 24.41
CA TYR A 110 -9.07 -16.90 24.80
C TYR A 110 -10.06 -16.58 23.67
N GLY A 111 -9.56 -16.24 22.47
CA GLY A 111 -10.40 -15.86 21.33
C GLY A 111 -10.96 -14.44 21.43
N GLN A 112 -10.52 -13.64 22.41
CA GLN A 112 -10.92 -12.24 22.53
C GLN A 112 -10.12 -11.39 21.55
N MET A 113 -10.80 -10.61 20.73
CA MET A 113 -10.18 -9.62 19.85
C MET A 113 -9.57 -8.48 20.68
N VAL A 114 -8.27 -8.27 20.53
CA VAL A 114 -7.51 -7.26 21.26
C VAL A 114 -7.15 -6.05 20.40
N PHE A 115 -7.11 -6.24 19.06
CA PHE A 115 -6.84 -5.18 18.11
C PHE A 115 -7.58 -5.43 16.80
N ARG A 116 -7.97 -4.36 16.11
CA ARG A 116 -8.49 -4.38 14.75
C ARG A 116 -8.20 -3.06 14.06
N THR A 117 -7.78 -3.14 12.80
CA THR A 117 -7.69 -1.98 11.91
C THR A 117 -8.03 -2.34 10.48
N THR A 118 -8.46 -1.33 9.72
CA THR A 118 -8.64 -1.39 8.26
C THR A 118 -7.65 -0.47 7.53
N SER A 119 -6.85 0.29 8.29
CA SER A 119 -5.82 1.19 7.75
C SER A 119 -4.48 0.46 7.65
N PRO A 120 -3.87 0.39 6.44
CA PRO A 120 -2.56 -0.24 6.28
C PRO A 120 -1.42 0.44 7.06
N GLN A 121 -1.58 1.72 7.40
CA GLN A 121 -0.58 2.50 8.16
C GLN A 121 -0.67 2.30 9.66
N GLU A 122 -1.81 1.78 10.15
CA GLU A 122 -1.99 1.51 11.57
C GLU A 122 -1.43 0.15 11.95
N GLY A 123 -0.93 0.06 13.17
CA GLY A 123 -0.43 -1.17 13.74
C GLY A 123 -0.77 -1.30 15.21
N TRP A 124 -0.54 -2.49 15.75
CA TRP A 124 -0.81 -2.80 17.14
C TRP A 124 0.44 -2.59 18.00
N ASP A 125 0.30 -1.83 19.07
CA ASP A 125 1.32 -1.47 20.04
C ASP A 125 1.39 -2.42 21.26
N GLY A 126 0.70 -3.54 21.22
CA GLY A 126 0.65 -4.48 22.35
C GLY A 126 -0.30 -4.08 23.47
N THR A 127 -1.13 -3.05 23.28
CA THR A 127 -2.11 -2.64 24.28
C THR A 127 -3.53 -3.16 23.96
N PHE A 128 -4.35 -3.27 25.00
CA PHE A 128 -5.78 -3.50 24.90
C PHE A 128 -6.53 -2.61 25.89
N LYS A 129 -7.45 -1.78 25.39
CA LYS A 129 -8.19 -0.79 26.19
C LYS A 129 -7.27 0.13 27.01
N GLY A 130 -6.16 0.56 26.40
CA GLY A 130 -5.18 1.45 27.02
C GLY A 130 -4.26 0.81 28.06
N LYS A 131 -4.26 -0.53 28.17
CA LYS A 131 -3.37 -1.27 29.09
C LYS A 131 -2.46 -2.19 28.28
N ALA A 132 -1.16 -2.13 28.59
CA ALA A 132 -0.18 -3.05 28.00
C ALA A 132 -0.51 -4.50 28.37
N LEU A 133 -0.52 -5.37 27.37
CA LEU A 133 -0.69 -6.80 27.58
C LEU A 133 0.62 -7.45 28.03
N ASN A 134 0.49 -8.61 28.63
CA ASN A 134 1.65 -9.42 29.02
C ASN A 134 2.27 -10.09 27.80
N VAL A 135 3.56 -10.40 27.90
CA VAL A 135 4.29 -11.25 26.95
C VAL A 135 3.50 -12.52 26.66
N GLY A 136 3.39 -12.87 25.42
CA GLY A 136 2.62 -14.04 25.02
C GLY A 136 2.39 -14.13 23.52
N THR A 137 1.77 -15.22 23.11
CA THR A 137 1.41 -15.48 21.72
C THR A 137 -0.04 -15.08 21.46
N PHE A 138 -0.24 -14.40 20.35
CA PHE A 138 -1.52 -13.95 19.83
C PHE A 138 -1.73 -14.57 18.46
N VAL A 139 -2.98 -14.66 18.04
CA VAL A 139 -3.37 -15.12 16.70
C VAL A 139 -3.83 -13.93 15.89
N TYR A 140 -3.39 -13.83 14.65
CA TYR A 140 -3.90 -12.81 13.75
C TYR A 140 -4.70 -13.41 12.59
N LYS A 141 -5.62 -12.61 12.08
CA LYS A 141 -6.33 -12.80 10.83
C LYS A 141 -6.18 -11.52 10.00
N LEU A 142 -5.75 -11.67 8.77
CA LEU A 142 -5.62 -10.60 7.79
C LEU A 142 -6.41 -10.98 6.55
N GLU A 143 -7.34 -10.13 6.14
CA GLU A 143 -7.96 -10.14 4.82
C GLU A 143 -7.48 -8.90 4.09
N TYR A 144 -7.10 -9.03 2.82
CA TYR A 144 -6.53 -7.92 2.07
C TYR A 144 -6.91 -7.95 0.59
N ARG A 145 -6.82 -6.77 -0.01
CA ARG A 145 -6.89 -6.56 -1.45
C ARG A 145 -5.73 -5.65 -1.87
N LEU A 146 -4.98 -6.09 -2.88
CA LEU A 146 -3.84 -5.37 -3.43
C LEU A 146 -4.24 -4.53 -4.64
N ILE A 147 -3.39 -3.57 -5.01
CA ILE A 147 -3.61 -2.65 -6.12
C ILE A 147 -3.70 -3.35 -7.48
N ASN A 148 -3.05 -4.50 -7.63
CA ASN A 148 -3.15 -5.36 -8.82
C ASN A 148 -4.45 -6.18 -8.88
N GLY A 149 -5.40 -5.96 -7.96
CA GLY A 149 -6.68 -6.65 -7.88
C GLY A 149 -6.65 -7.99 -7.15
N VAL A 150 -5.48 -8.48 -6.77
CA VAL A 150 -5.35 -9.73 -6.00
C VAL A 150 -5.92 -9.53 -4.60
N SER A 151 -6.78 -10.44 -4.19
CA SER A 151 -7.32 -10.51 -2.83
C SER A 151 -6.91 -11.82 -2.18
N GLY A 152 -6.70 -11.78 -0.88
CA GLY A 152 -6.29 -12.96 -0.13
C GLY A 152 -6.55 -12.83 1.35
N SER A 153 -6.22 -13.90 2.07
CA SER A 153 -6.24 -13.93 3.53
C SER A 153 -5.00 -14.63 4.06
N LEU A 154 -4.49 -14.11 5.17
CA LEU A 154 -3.41 -14.71 5.96
C LEU A 154 -3.88 -14.87 7.40
N ASN A 155 -3.43 -15.93 8.03
CA ASN A 155 -3.60 -16.14 9.45
C ASN A 155 -2.32 -16.77 10.01
N GLY A 156 -2.04 -16.47 11.25
CA GLY A 156 -0.83 -16.95 11.90
C GLY A 156 -0.76 -16.53 13.34
N ASN A 157 0.42 -16.74 13.91
CA ASN A 157 0.73 -16.37 15.29
C ASN A 157 1.73 -15.21 15.29
N VAL A 158 1.62 -14.37 16.30
CA VAL A 158 2.59 -13.32 16.60
C VAL A 158 2.94 -13.37 18.08
N THR A 159 4.21 -13.19 18.39
CA THR A 159 4.69 -13.17 19.77
C THR A 159 4.98 -11.74 20.20
N LEU A 160 4.35 -11.31 21.30
CA LEU A 160 4.64 -10.06 21.99
C LEU A 160 5.77 -10.30 22.99
N TYR A 161 6.85 -9.57 22.84
CA TYR A 161 7.96 -9.49 23.80
C TYR A 161 7.93 -8.15 24.55
N LYS A 162 8.78 -8.02 25.58
CA LYS A 162 9.09 -6.76 26.28
C LYS A 162 10.58 -6.59 26.37
#